data_add0e390e2e74e653d50ded84cea3e4b
#
_entry.id   add0e390e2e74e653d50ded84cea3e4b
#
_cell.length_a   1.000
_cell.length_b   1.000
_cell.length_c   1.000
_cell.angle_alpha   90.00
_cell.angle_beta   90.00
_cell.angle_gamma   90.00
#
_symmetry.space_group_name_H-M   'P 1'
#
loop_
_entity.id
_entity.type
_entity.pdbx_description
1 polymer ?
#
loop_
_entity_poly.entity_id
_entity_poly.type
_entity_poly.pdbx_seq_one_letter_code
_entity_poly.pdbx_strand_id
1 'polypeptide(L)'
;TAYDFLVNNIDDLESISSQVYNFLYCLAATSNKKEEALGWLEEAVIIEGLWYRPEVFEDEDLDNIREEKRFEICSKKSEVRYLEALKNTKTVCTWTEKKKDRLVLALHGNQQNNDISKNYWSFLEDDKYQVEYIQSEEIDSYRLFRWEDKGSGPDQLNEVINSIDWNLY
;
A
#
# COMPACT_ATOMS: atom_id res chain seq x y z
N THR A 1 4.18 15.69 -20.41
CA THR A 1 3.38 15.68 -19.18
C THR A 1 3.94 14.69 -18.16
N ALA A 2 3.49 14.76 -16.91
CA ALA A 2 3.84 13.73 -15.89
C ALA A 2 3.39 12.34 -16.32
N TYR A 3 2.24 12.24 -16.95
CA TYR A 3 1.73 11.01 -17.53
C TYR A 3 2.71 10.42 -18.56
N ASP A 4 3.13 11.20 -19.55
CA ASP A 4 4.04 10.71 -20.61
C ASP A 4 5.39 10.27 -20.02
N PHE A 5 5.87 10.98 -18.99
CA PHE A 5 7.09 10.58 -18.30
C PHE A 5 6.92 9.20 -17.64
N LEU A 6 5.82 8.99 -16.90
CA LEU A 6 5.57 7.72 -16.22
C LEU A 6 5.43 6.57 -17.21
N VAL A 7 4.64 6.74 -18.26
CA VAL A 7 4.44 5.71 -19.30
C VAL A 7 5.75 5.34 -20.01
N ASN A 8 6.60 6.33 -20.32
CA ASN A 8 7.86 6.08 -21.00
C ASN A 8 8.93 5.37 -20.12
N ASN A 9 8.72 5.30 -18.83
CA ASN A 9 9.65 4.66 -17.89
C ASN A 9 9.04 3.46 -17.16
N ILE A 10 7.84 3.03 -17.54
CA ILE A 10 7.14 1.94 -16.87
C ILE A 10 7.81 0.58 -17.07
N ASP A 11 8.41 0.36 -18.23
CA ASP A 11 9.12 -0.87 -18.57
C ASP A 11 10.41 -1.06 -17.76
N ASP A 12 10.92 0.00 -17.13
CA ASP A 12 12.07 -0.05 -16.24
C ASP A 12 11.71 -0.58 -14.83
N LEU A 13 10.42 -0.75 -14.52
CA LEU A 13 9.94 -1.26 -13.25
C LEU A 13 9.89 -2.79 -13.27
N GLU A 14 10.45 -3.42 -12.25
CA GLU A 14 10.38 -4.89 -12.09
C GLU A 14 8.92 -5.39 -11.93
N SER A 15 8.05 -4.55 -11.36
CA SER A 15 6.61 -4.78 -11.23
C SER A 15 5.87 -3.47 -11.04
N ILE A 16 4.63 -3.42 -11.54
CA ILE A 16 3.76 -2.26 -11.37
C ILE A 16 2.91 -2.46 -10.12
N SER A 17 3.17 -1.65 -9.08
CA SER A 17 2.40 -1.68 -7.85
C SER A 17 1.01 -1.06 -8.01
N SER A 18 0.10 -1.33 -7.06
CA SER A 18 -1.22 -0.67 -7.02
C SER A 18 -1.11 0.85 -7.01
N GLN A 19 -0.11 1.41 -6.34
CA GLN A 19 0.13 2.85 -6.31
C GLN A 19 0.56 3.40 -7.69
N VAL A 20 1.41 2.69 -8.41
CA VAL A 20 1.84 3.11 -9.75
C VAL A 20 0.66 3.08 -10.73
N TYR A 21 -0.18 2.05 -10.69
CA TYR A 21 -1.41 2.02 -11.47
C TYR A 21 -2.35 3.19 -11.11
N ASN A 22 -2.48 3.51 -9.81
CA ASN A 22 -3.25 4.66 -9.38
C ASN A 22 -2.75 5.96 -10.02
N PHE A 23 -1.45 6.20 -10.03
CA PHE A 23 -0.87 7.35 -10.73
C PHE A 23 -1.14 7.32 -12.24
N LEU A 24 -1.03 6.15 -12.88
CA LEU A 24 -1.26 6.03 -14.33
C LEU A 24 -2.69 6.42 -14.71
N TYR A 25 -3.69 5.86 -14.06
CA TYR A 25 -5.07 6.19 -14.44
C TYR A 25 -5.49 7.61 -14.01
N CYS A 26 -5.03 8.13 -12.86
CA CYS A 26 -5.30 9.51 -12.45
C CYS A 26 -4.62 10.52 -13.40
N LEU A 27 -3.33 10.35 -13.70
CA LEU A 27 -2.60 11.24 -14.60
C LEU A 27 -3.13 11.18 -16.04
N ALA A 28 -3.57 10.02 -16.51
CA ALA A 28 -4.24 9.91 -17.81
C ALA A 28 -5.58 10.66 -17.80
N ALA A 29 -6.39 10.49 -16.75
CA ALA A 29 -7.67 11.16 -16.61
C ALA A 29 -7.51 12.69 -16.58
N THR A 30 -6.64 13.23 -15.72
CA THR A 30 -6.37 14.68 -15.64
C THR A 30 -5.72 15.26 -16.91
N SER A 31 -5.10 14.41 -17.72
CA SER A 31 -4.56 14.79 -19.03
C SER A 31 -5.58 14.68 -20.17
N ASN A 32 -6.88 14.48 -19.87
CA ASN A 32 -7.96 14.25 -20.83
C ASN A 32 -7.75 13.02 -21.76
N LYS A 33 -6.98 12.05 -21.31
CA LYS A 33 -6.72 10.79 -22.01
C LYS A 33 -7.66 9.69 -21.47
N LYS A 34 -8.95 9.89 -21.68
CA LYS A 34 -10.04 9.11 -21.08
C LYS A 34 -9.92 7.60 -21.33
N GLU A 35 -9.66 7.21 -22.60
CA GLU A 35 -9.53 5.79 -22.97
C GLU A 35 -8.30 5.14 -22.33
N GLU A 36 -7.20 5.87 -22.23
CA GLU A 36 -5.99 5.40 -21.56
C GLU A 36 -6.22 5.26 -20.06
N ALA A 37 -6.91 6.22 -19.42
CA ALA A 37 -7.26 6.16 -18.01
C ALA A 37 -8.12 4.93 -17.68
N LEU A 38 -9.15 4.68 -18.47
CA LEU A 38 -10.00 3.50 -18.32
C LEU A 38 -9.21 2.20 -18.60
N GLY A 39 -8.31 2.21 -19.57
CA GLY A 39 -7.44 1.06 -19.87
C GLY A 39 -6.54 0.69 -18.70
N TRP A 40 -5.84 1.67 -18.10
CA TRP A 40 -5.00 1.44 -16.92
C TRP A 40 -5.80 0.98 -15.69
N LEU A 41 -6.98 1.54 -15.49
CA LEU A 41 -7.85 1.12 -14.40
C LEU A 41 -8.34 -0.33 -14.59
N GLU A 42 -8.73 -0.71 -15.82
CA GLU A 42 -9.11 -2.09 -16.13
C GLU A 42 -7.93 -3.05 -15.96
N GLU A 43 -6.75 -2.67 -16.44
CA GLU A 43 -5.56 -3.48 -16.26
C GLU A 43 -5.29 -3.74 -14.79
N ALA A 44 -5.25 -2.69 -13.96
CA ALA A 44 -5.06 -2.82 -12.53
C ALA A 44 -6.10 -3.75 -11.87
N VAL A 45 -7.39 -3.45 -12.10
CA VAL A 45 -8.45 -4.13 -11.32
C VAL A 45 -8.89 -5.44 -11.97
N ILE A 46 -9.01 -5.51 -13.31
CA ILE A 46 -9.57 -6.69 -13.97
C ILE A 46 -8.49 -7.72 -14.28
N ILE A 47 -7.36 -7.27 -14.81
CA ILE A 47 -6.28 -8.17 -15.28
C ILE A 47 -5.37 -8.56 -14.11
N GLU A 48 -4.77 -7.56 -13.44
CA GLU A 48 -3.82 -7.79 -12.34
C GLU A 48 -4.51 -8.16 -11.01
N GLY A 49 -5.80 -7.97 -10.91
CA GLY A 49 -6.56 -8.35 -9.71
C GLY A 49 -6.37 -7.42 -8.52
N LEU A 50 -5.78 -6.26 -8.74
CA LEU A 50 -5.57 -5.26 -7.69
C LEU A 50 -6.89 -4.70 -7.18
N TRP A 51 -6.83 -4.06 -6.03
CA TRP A 51 -7.98 -3.38 -5.42
C TRP A 51 -7.51 -2.18 -4.62
N TYR A 52 -8.43 -1.27 -4.42
CA TYR A 52 -8.25 -0.01 -3.70
C TYR A 52 -9.42 0.18 -2.74
N ARG A 53 -9.22 0.95 -1.68
CA ARG A 53 -10.32 1.40 -0.82
C ARG A 53 -11.29 2.27 -1.62
N PRO A 54 -12.59 2.31 -1.24
CA PRO A 54 -13.62 3.04 -2.02
C PRO A 54 -13.30 4.51 -2.26
N GLU A 55 -12.70 5.19 -1.28
CA GLU A 55 -12.40 6.62 -1.34
C GLU A 55 -11.42 6.99 -2.46
N VAL A 56 -10.61 6.03 -2.93
CA VAL A 56 -9.70 6.25 -4.07
C VAL A 56 -10.50 6.53 -5.36
N PHE A 57 -11.69 5.95 -5.48
CA PHE A 57 -12.58 6.17 -6.64
C PHE A 57 -13.42 7.46 -6.53
N GLU A 58 -13.37 8.13 -5.38
CA GLU A 58 -14.03 9.43 -5.15
C GLU A 58 -13.13 10.62 -5.48
N ASP A 59 -11.86 10.36 -5.82
CA ASP A 59 -10.87 11.37 -6.18
C ASP A 59 -11.35 12.23 -7.36
N GLU A 60 -11.28 13.56 -7.25
CA GLU A 60 -11.65 14.50 -8.30
C GLU A 60 -10.89 14.34 -9.61
N ASP A 61 -9.68 13.80 -9.55
CA ASP A 61 -8.87 13.45 -10.72
C ASP A 61 -9.60 12.49 -11.67
N LEU A 62 -10.59 11.74 -11.17
CA LEU A 62 -11.33 10.72 -11.90
C LEU A 62 -12.70 11.19 -12.42
N ASP A 63 -13.08 12.45 -12.18
CA ASP A 63 -14.41 12.97 -12.51
C ASP A 63 -14.78 12.79 -13.99
N ASN A 64 -13.82 12.93 -14.90
CA ASN A 64 -14.06 12.82 -16.33
C ASN A 64 -14.29 11.38 -16.84
N ILE A 65 -14.01 10.37 -16.02
CA ILE A 65 -14.24 8.94 -16.33
C ILE A 65 -15.28 8.29 -15.41
N ARG A 66 -15.71 8.96 -14.36
CA ARG A 66 -16.58 8.42 -13.30
C ARG A 66 -17.93 7.89 -13.80
N GLU A 67 -18.50 8.56 -14.80
CA GLU A 67 -19.79 8.18 -15.40
C GLU A 67 -19.69 6.99 -16.39
N GLU A 68 -18.48 6.49 -16.63
CA GLU A 68 -18.30 5.40 -17.58
C GLU A 68 -18.64 4.05 -16.95
N LYS A 69 -19.33 3.21 -17.70
CA LYS A 69 -19.70 1.87 -17.25
C LYS A 69 -18.47 1.01 -16.90
N ARG A 70 -17.38 1.21 -17.61
CA ARG A 70 -16.09 0.52 -17.35
C ARG A 70 -15.53 0.90 -15.99
N PHE A 71 -15.60 2.19 -15.63
CA PHE A 71 -15.21 2.68 -14.30
C PHE A 71 -16.09 2.06 -13.21
N GLU A 72 -17.42 2.07 -13.38
CA GLU A 72 -18.36 1.47 -12.43
C GLU A 72 -18.06 -0.03 -12.18
N ILE A 73 -17.75 -0.78 -13.23
CA ILE A 73 -17.37 -2.20 -13.10
C ILE A 73 -16.10 -2.37 -12.28
N CYS A 74 -15.08 -1.55 -12.55
CA CYS A 74 -13.80 -1.61 -11.84
C CYS A 74 -13.97 -1.21 -10.37
N SER A 75 -14.66 -0.11 -10.06
CA SER A 75 -14.87 0.34 -8.69
C SER A 75 -15.62 -0.70 -7.85
N LYS A 76 -16.71 -1.26 -8.36
CA LYS A 76 -17.46 -2.33 -7.68
C LYS A 76 -16.63 -3.59 -7.43
N LYS A 77 -15.84 -3.99 -8.41
CA LYS A 77 -14.99 -5.19 -8.27
C LYS A 77 -13.86 -4.97 -7.28
N SER A 78 -13.29 -3.78 -7.26
CA SER A 78 -12.30 -3.35 -6.28
C SER A 78 -12.89 -3.34 -4.87
N GLU A 79 -14.08 -2.75 -4.67
CA GLU A 79 -14.76 -2.70 -3.39
C GLU A 79 -15.01 -4.10 -2.80
N VAL A 80 -15.49 -5.04 -3.60
CA VAL A 80 -15.71 -6.42 -3.15
C VAL A 80 -14.40 -7.04 -2.62
N ARG A 81 -13.29 -6.86 -3.31
CA ARG A 81 -11.99 -7.38 -2.89
C ARG A 81 -11.44 -6.67 -1.65
N TYR A 82 -11.62 -5.36 -1.57
CA TYR A 82 -11.26 -4.58 -0.39
C TYR A 82 -12.01 -5.07 0.85
N LEU A 83 -13.33 -5.22 0.76
CA LEU A 83 -14.16 -5.72 1.86
C LEU A 83 -13.78 -7.16 2.29
N GLU A 84 -13.34 -7.99 1.36
CA GLU A 84 -12.84 -9.31 1.69
C GLU A 84 -11.46 -9.24 2.38
N ALA A 85 -10.58 -8.37 1.91
CA ALA A 85 -9.28 -8.16 2.54
C ALA A 85 -9.41 -7.61 3.97
N LEU A 86 -10.35 -6.70 4.22
CA LEU A 86 -10.63 -6.14 5.56
C LEU A 86 -10.93 -7.21 6.61
N LYS A 87 -11.55 -8.33 6.25
CA LYS A 87 -11.90 -9.39 7.20
C LYS A 87 -10.68 -10.10 7.80
N ASN A 88 -9.54 -10.01 7.12
CA ASN A 88 -8.34 -10.77 7.44
C ASN A 88 -7.15 -9.88 7.82
N THR A 89 -7.37 -8.56 7.91
CA THR A 89 -6.29 -7.64 8.27
C THR A 89 -5.99 -7.72 9.77
N LYS A 90 -4.73 -7.57 10.09
CA LYS A 90 -4.21 -7.50 11.45
C LYS A 90 -2.85 -6.82 11.46
N THR A 91 -2.49 -6.26 12.59
CA THR A 91 -1.13 -5.79 12.84
C THR A 91 -0.15 -6.96 12.76
N VAL A 92 0.93 -6.78 12.04
CA VAL A 92 1.99 -7.79 11.86
C VAL A 92 3.32 -7.20 12.29
N CYS A 93 4.05 -7.93 13.12
CA CYS A 93 5.45 -7.63 13.43
C CYS A 93 6.31 -8.80 12.99
N THR A 94 7.42 -8.50 12.32
CA THR A 94 8.42 -9.52 11.98
C THR A 94 9.23 -9.85 13.21
N TRP A 95 9.19 -11.10 13.66
CA TRP A 95 10.01 -11.51 14.81
C TRP A 95 11.15 -12.41 14.33
N THR A 96 12.40 -11.96 14.51
CA THR A 96 13.57 -12.76 14.18
C THR A 96 13.99 -13.64 15.35
N GLU A 97 14.47 -14.85 15.05
CA GLU A 97 14.94 -15.77 16.09
C GLU A 97 16.24 -15.32 16.74
N LYS A 98 17.10 -14.61 16.02
CA LYS A 98 18.37 -14.11 16.53
C LYS A 98 18.15 -12.84 17.32
N LYS A 99 18.44 -12.90 18.61
CA LYS A 99 18.38 -11.75 19.51
C LYS A 99 19.71 -10.99 19.49
N LYS A 100 19.61 -9.67 19.53
CA LYS A 100 20.75 -8.74 19.63
C LYS A 100 20.50 -7.81 20.81
N ASP A 101 21.54 -7.13 21.27
CA ASP A 101 21.50 -6.29 22.48
C ASP A 101 20.57 -5.06 22.37
N ARG A 102 20.14 -4.73 21.16
CA ARG A 102 19.32 -3.54 20.90
C ARG A 102 18.24 -3.84 19.91
N LEU A 103 17.01 -3.45 20.24
CA LEU A 103 15.83 -3.60 19.39
C LEU A 103 15.45 -2.25 18.75
N VAL A 104 15.20 -2.27 17.45
CA VAL A 104 14.57 -1.18 16.71
C VAL A 104 13.23 -1.69 16.17
N LEU A 105 12.16 -0.95 16.42
CA LEU A 105 10.86 -1.18 15.82
C LEU A 105 10.69 -0.19 14.66
N ALA A 106 10.68 -0.68 13.45
CA ALA A 106 10.56 0.12 12.24
C ALA A 106 9.12 0.07 11.71
N LEU A 107 8.54 1.24 11.48
CA LEU A 107 7.21 1.38 10.89
C LEU A 107 7.34 1.76 9.43
N HIS A 108 6.41 1.28 8.60
CA HIS A 108 6.28 1.77 7.23
C HIS A 108 5.59 3.14 7.18
N GLY A 109 5.75 3.87 6.08
CA GLY A 109 4.99 5.09 5.79
C GLY A 109 3.58 4.79 5.27
N ASN A 110 2.77 5.84 5.08
CA ASN A 110 1.48 5.71 4.41
C ASN A 110 1.67 5.19 2.98
N GLN A 111 0.74 4.35 2.53
CA GLN A 111 0.79 3.67 1.23
C GLN A 111 2.08 2.84 1.05
N GLN A 112 2.55 2.23 2.12
CA GLN A 112 3.72 1.35 2.14
C GLN A 112 3.39 0.03 2.86
N ASN A 113 4.40 -0.83 2.98
CA ASN A 113 4.35 -2.10 3.71
C ASN A 113 5.71 -2.41 4.33
N ASN A 114 5.81 -3.55 5.02
CA ASN A 114 7.05 -3.99 5.65
C ASN A 114 8.19 -4.23 4.67
N ASP A 115 7.92 -4.73 3.46
CA ASP A 115 8.96 -4.95 2.44
C ASP A 115 9.61 -3.63 2.01
N ILE A 116 8.76 -2.59 1.81
CA ILE A 116 9.25 -1.25 1.48
C ILE A 116 10.01 -0.65 2.68
N SER A 117 9.46 -0.78 3.90
CA SER A 117 10.12 -0.30 5.12
C SER A 117 11.51 -0.95 5.30
N LYS A 118 11.62 -2.24 4.99
CA LYS A 118 12.89 -2.96 5.06
C LYS A 118 13.97 -2.37 4.15
N ASN A 119 13.61 -1.90 2.96
CA ASN A 119 14.56 -1.24 2.05
C ASN A 119 15.17 0.03 2.66
N TYR A 120 14.44 0.72 3.54
CA TYR A 120 14.93 1.93 4.21
C TYR A 120 15.73 1.67 5.48
N TRP A 121 15.42 0.60 6.23
CA TRP A 121 15.94 0.38 7.58
C TRP A 121 16.88 -0.80 7.71
N SER A 122 17.02 -1.65 6.67
CA SER A 122 17.86 -2.84 6.73
C SER A 122 19.35 -2.56 6.97
N PHE A 123 19.82 -1.34 6.71
CA PHE A 123 21.20 -0.95 7.03
C PHE A 123 21.50 -0.97 8.54
N LEU A 124 20.46 -0.96 9.40
CA LEU A 124 20.59 -1.12 10.85
C LEU A 124 20.71 -2.58 11.29
N GLU A 125 20.40 -3.54 10.42
CA GLU A 125 20.44 -4.99 10.72
C GLU A 125 21.88 -5.54 10.81
N ASP A 126 22.87 -4.69 10.98
CA ASP A 126 24.25 -5.08 11.24
C ASP A 126 24.42 -5.74 12.62
N ASP A 127 25.63 -5.88 13.10
CA ASP A 127 25.95 -6.65 14.31
C ASP A 127 25.30 -6.14 15.61
N LYS A 128 24.78 -4.91 15.63
CA LYS A 128 24.33 -4.25 16.88
C LYS A 128 22.84 -4.19 17.09
N TYR A 129 22.06 -4.10 16.00
CA TYR A 129 20.63 -3.88 16.10
C TYR A 129 19.85 -5.05 15.52
N GLN A 130 18.84 -5.48 16.26
CA GLN A 130 17.73 -6.26 15.72
C GLN A 130 16.68 -5.27 15.24
N VAL A 131 16.30 -5.35 13.96
CA VAL A 131 15.23 -4.53 13.40
C VAL A 131 14.02 -5.40 13.15
N GLU A 132 12.91 -5.04 13.77
CA GLU A 132 11.62 -5.67 13.55
C GLU A 132 10.69 -4.68 12.86
N TYR A 133 9.97 -5.15 11.85
CA TYR A 133 9.14 -4.32 11.00
C TYR A 133 7.68 -4.49 11.40
N ILE A 134 7.01 -3.37 11.71
CA ILE A 134 5.60 -3.38 12.12
C ILE A 134 4.76 -2.90 10.95
N GLN A 135 3.80 -3.73 10.54
CA GLN A 135 2.81 -3.39 9.54
C GLN A 135 1.46 -3.15 10.19
N SER A 136 0.86 -2.02 9.84
CA SER A 136 -0.49 -1.65 10.25
C SER A 136 -1.53 -2.66 9.76
N GLU A 137 -2.63 -2.76 10.47
CA GLU A 137 -3.85 -3.44 10.01
C GLU A 137 -4.71 -2.57 9.08
N GLU A 138 -4.43 -1.25 9.00
CA GLU A 138 -5.18 -0.34 8.16
C GLU A 138 -4.77 -0.48 6.69
N ILE A 139 -5.55 -1.23 5.92
CA ILE A 139 -5.29 -1.41 4.48
C ILE A 139 -5.70 -0.16 3.69
N ASP A 140 -4.88 0.21 2.71
CA ASP A 140 -5.15 1.29 1.75
C ASP A 140 -5.54 0.75 0.37
N SER A 141 -4.66 -0.07 -0.19
CA SER A 141 -4.86 -0.76 -1.45
C SER A 141 -4.12 -2.10 -1.43
N TYR A 142 -4.17 -2.86 -2.50
CA TYR A 142 -3.53 -4.17 -2.59
C TYR A 142 -2.06 -4.13 -2.14
N ARG A 143 -1.77 -4.81 -1.02
CA ARG A 143 -0.45 -4.87 -0.35
C ARG A 143 0.09 -3.53 0.17
N LEU A 144 -0.71 -2.49 0.25
CA LEU A 144 -0.31 -1.20 0.82
C LEU A 144 -1.19 -0.85 2.03
N PHE A 145 -0.56 -0.25 3.03
CA PHE A 145 -1.13 0.03 4.35
C PHE A 145 -0.91 1.48 4.75
N ARG A 146 -1.61 1.92 5.79
CA ARG A 146 -1.56 3.31 6.28
C ARG A 146 -1.60 3.35 7.80
N TRP A 147 -1.36 4.53 8.37
CA TRP A 147 -1.45 4.86 9.79
C TRP A 147 -2.28 6.15 9.96
N GLU A 148 -3.52 6.17 9.51
CA GLU A 148 -4.36 7.37 9.54
C GLU A 148 -5.25 7.45 10.78
N ASP A 149 -5.69 6.33 11.31
CA ASP A 149 -6.49 6.33 12.52
C ASP A 149 -5.62 6.62 13.74
N LYS A 150 -5.80 7.84 14.28
CA LYS A 150 -5.07 8.31 15.47
C LYS A 150 -5.40 7.52 16.75
N GLY A 151 -6.50 6.77 16.75
CA GLY A 151 -6.87 5.88 17.84
C GLY A 151 -6.20 4.51 17.67
N SER A 152 -6.37 3.88 16.53
CA SER A 152 -5.92 2.50 16.30
C SER A 152 -4.40 2.35 16.18
N GLY A 153 -3.72 3.31 15.58
CA GLY A 153 -2.26 3.24 15.41
C GLY A 153 -1.48 3.09 16.73
N PRO A 154 -1.70 3.95 17.74
CA PRO A 154 -1.10 3.76 19.06
C PRO A 154 -1.46 2.44 19.73
N ASP A 155 -2.70 1.95 19.56
CA ASP A 155 -3.14 0.69 20.15
C ASP A 155 -2.43 -0.49 19.51
N GLN A 156 -2.31 -0.52 18.18
CA GLN A 156 -1.53 -1.51 17.44
C GLN A 156 -0.07 -1.58 17.91
N LEU A 157 0.57 -0.41 18.09
CA LEU A 157 1.94 -0.32 18.59
C LEU A 157 2.06 -0.82 20.02
N ASN A 158 1.11 -0.47 20.88
CA ASN A 158 1.08 -0.94 22.27
C ASN A 158 0.94 -2.45 22.35
N GLU A 159 0.11 -3.07 21.52
CA GLU A 159 0.00 -4.53 21.44
C GLU A 159 1.35 -5.18 21.09
N VAL A 160 2.06 -4.65 20.07
CA VAL A 160 3.38 -5.13 19.71
C VAL A 160 4.38 -4.95 20.85
N ILE A 161 4.45 -3.75 21.46
CA ILE A 161 5.36 -3.43 22.57
C ILE A 161 5.10 -4.34 23.78
N ASN A 162 3.84 -4.59 24.10
CA ASN A 162 3.46 -5.45 25.22
C ASN A 162 3.76 -6.95 24.96
N SER A 163 3.92 -7.33 23.72
CA SER A 163 4.31 -8.70 23.34
C SER A 163 5.81 -8.96 23.43
N ILE A 164 6.63 -7.92 23.66
CA ILE A 164 8.09 -8.04 23.74
C ILE A 164 8.51 -8.67 25.07
N ASP A 165 9.31 -9.71 25.01
CA ASP A 165 10.04 -10.20 26.19
C ASP A 165 11.30 -9.34 26.42
N TRP A 166 11.17 -8.33 27.24
CA TRP A 166 12.24 -7.37 27.55
C TRP A 166 13.45 -7.96 28.27
N ASN A 167 13.38 -9.21 28.75
CA ASN A 167 14.55 -9.88 29.33
C ASN A 167 15.54 -10.36 28.27
N LEU A 168 15.17 -10.25 27.00
CA LEU A 168 15.99 -10.70 25.86
C LEU A 168 16.87 -9.58 25.27
N TYR A 169 16.70 -8.31 25.75
CA TYR A 169 17.38 -7.13 25.20
C TYR A 169 18.16 -6.32 26.24
#